data_b4d66e11cfeb710ed8f7fda492b626b8
#
_entry.id   b4d66e11cfeb710ed8f7fda492b626b8
#
_cell.length_a   1.000
_cell.length_b   1.000
_cell.length_c   1.000
_cell.angle_alpha   90.00
_cell.angle_beta   90.00
_cell.angle_gamma   90.00
#
_symmetry.space_group_name_H-M   'P 1'
#
loop_
_entity.id
_entity.type
_entity.pdbx_description
1 polymer ?
#
loop_
_entity_poly.entity_id
_entity_poly.type
_entity_poly.pdbx_seq_one_letter_code
_entity_poly.pdbx_strand_id
1 'polypeptide(L)'
;MKEEYTDRGFKLIEFTDLYGAKYNIQKSSLATEEAIWLGIKDANPRIMASKTVAGGTGWVDYPIPEDVLLTTRMHLNQEQAKELITLLQKFVDTGEI
;
A
#
# COMPACT_ATOMS: atom_id res chain seq x y z
N MET A 1 9.42 12.02 -1.55
CA MET A 1 7.96 11.80 -1.46
C MET A 1 7.24 12.88 -2.25
N LYS A 2 6.24 12.48 -3.00
CA LYS A 2 5.48 13.41 -3.83
C LYS A 2 4.12 13.68 -3.19
N GLU A 3 3.81 14.96 -2.99
CA GLU A 3 2.56 15.40 -2.37
C GLU A 3 1.55 15.78 -3.44
N GLU A 4 0.36 15.23 -3.35
CA GLU A 4 -0.73 15.46 -4.30
C GLU A 4 -2.05 15.61 -3.55
N TYR A 5 -3.13 15.91 -4.29
CA TYR A 5 -4.49 15.96 -3.75
C TYR A 5 -5.40 15.13 -4.63
N THR A 6 -6.35 14.41 -4.01
CA THR A 6 -7.36 13.66 -4.75
C THR A 6 -8.35 14.63 -5.41
N ASP A 7 -9.18 14.14 -6.33
CA ASP A 7 -10.22 14.95 -6.98
C ASP A 7 -11.18 15.58 -5.98
N ARG A 8 -11.36 14.97 -4.81
CA ARG A 8 -12.20 15.47 -3.73
C ARG A 8 -11.45 16.38 -2.75
N GLY A 9 -10.18 16.68 -3.02
CA GLY A 9 -9.38 17.59 -2.21
C GLY A 9 -8.68 16.96 -1.02
N PHE A 10 -8.63 15.64 -0.91
CA PHE A 10 -7.90 14.96 0.16
C PHE A 10 -6.43 14.81 -0.17
N LYS A 11 -5.57 15.07 0.82
CA LYS A 11 -4.13 15.00 0.65
C LYS A 11 -3.67 13.57 0.41
N LEU A 12 -2.78 13.41 -0.56
CA LEU A 12 -2.19 12.14 -0.96
C LEU A 12 -0.67 12.31 -1.08
N ILE A 13 0.08 11.44 -0.41
CA ILE A 13 1.55 11.44 -0.51
C ILE A 13 1.98 10.12 -1.13
N GLU A 14 2.70 10.18 -2.24
CA GLU A 14 3.21 9.01 -2.93
C GLU A 14 4.69 8.79 -2.62
N PHE A 15 5.09 7.53 -2.43
CA PHE A 15 6.47 7.15 -2.19
C PHE A 15 6.73 5.74 -2.72
N THR A 16 8.01 5.35 -2.81
CA THR A 16 8.40 4.02 -3.27
C THR A 16 9.09 3.25 -2.16
N ASP A 17 9.00 1.92 -2.21
CA ASP A 17 9.69 1.05 -1.27
C ASP A 17 11.09 0.67 -1.77
N LEU A 18 11.73 -0.27 -1.07
CA LEU A 18 13.06 -0.77 -1.40
C LEU A 18 13.16 -1.33 -2.83
N TYR A 19 12.09 -1.90 -3.34
CA TYR A 19 12.05 -2.50 -4.69
C TYR A 19 11.41 -1.60 -5.74
N GLY A 20 11.11 -0.35 -5.40
CA GLY A 20 10.52 0.60 -6.33
C GLY A 20 9.01 0.50 -6.50
N ALA A 21 8.34 -0.31 -5.69
CA ALA A 21 6.87 -0.38 -5.73
C ALA A 21 6.28 0.92 -5.20
N LYS A 22 5.21 1.38 -5.82
CA LYS A 22 4.56 2.65 -5.45
C LYS A 22 3.55 2.43 -4.33
N TYR A 23 3.74 3.18 -3.26
CA TYR A 23 2.85 3.22 -2.09
C TYR A 23 2.31 4.62 -1.91
N ASN A 24 1.24 4.75 -1.16
CA ASN A 24 0.74 6.07 -0.80
C ASN A 24 0.20 6.12 0.63
N ILE A 25 0.13 7.34 1.14
CA ILE A 25 -0.59 7.70 2.36
C ILE A 25 -1.62 8.71 1.92
N GLN A 26 -2.89 8.45 2.22
CA GLN A 26 -3.98 9.31 1.79
C GLN A 26 -4.88 9.64 2.98
N LYS A 27 -5.23 10.92 3.13
CA LYS A 27 -6.20 11.33 4.14
C LYS A 27 -7.55 10.69 3.82
N SER A 28 -8.15 10.04 4.81
CA SER A 28 -9.46 9.40 4.66
C SER A 28 -10.59 10.42 4.66
N SER A 29 -11.66 10.11 3.93
CA SER A 29 -12.89 10.88 3.92
C SER A 29 -13.84 10.50 5.07
N LEU A 30 -13.41 9.62 5.98
CA LEU A 30 -14.23 9.18 7.11
C LEU A 30 -14.64 10.38 7.95
N ALA A 31 -15.95 10.48 8.24
CA ALA A 31 -16.51 11.63 8.94
C ALA A 31 -16.52 11.49 10.47
N THR A 32 -16.46 10.27 10.99
CA THR A 32 -16.63 9.99 12.41
C THR A 32 -15.34 10.12 13.22
N GLU A 33 -14.19 10.01 12.58
CA GLU A 33 -12.88 10.21 13.23
C GLU A 33 -11.80 10.49 12.18
N GLU A 34 -10.65 10.95 12.64
CA GLU A 34 -9.50 11.16 11.76
C GLU A 34 -8.85 9.82 11.41
N ALA A 35 -8.63 9.58 10.12
CA ALA A 35 -8.03 8.33 9.65
C ALA A 35 -7.21 8.57 8.38
N ILE A 36 -6.34 7.60 8.06
CA ILE A 36 -5.55 7.60 6.84
C ILE A 36 -5.61 6.23 6.18
N TRP A 37 -5.43 6.23 4.88
CA TRP A 37 -5.15 5.03 4.09
C TRP A 37 -3.64 4.93 3.89
N LEU A 38 -3.05 3.77 4.16
CA LEU A 38 -1.62 3.53 3.97
C LEU A 38 -1.41 2.18 3.29
N GLY A 39 -0.73 2.17 2.16
CA GLY A 39 -0.40 0.92 1.50
C GLY A 39 -0.03 1.07 0.04
N ILE A 40 -0.04 -0.06 -0.65
CA ILE A 40 0.37 -0.12 -2.05
C ILE A 40 -0.71 0.50 -2.94
N LYS A 41 -0.27 1.23 -3.96
CA LYS A 41 -1.17 1.93 -4.87
C LYS A 41 -1.91 0.96 -5.79
N ASP A 42 -1.17 0.01 -6.38
CA ASP A 42 -1.71 -0.98 -7.31
C ASP A 42 -1.26 -2.37 -6.87
N ALA A 43 -2.18 -3.33 -6.88
CA ALA A 43 -1.91 -4.68 -6.39
C ALA A 43 -0.84 -5.42 -7.19
N ASN A 44 -0.82 -5.25 -8.51
CA ASN A 44 0.12 -5.92 -9.42
C ASN A 44 0.23 -7.43 -9.15
N PRO A 45 -0.89 -8.19 -9.22
CA PRO A 45 -0.85 -9.62 -8.92
C PRO A 45 -0.04 -10.40 -9.95
N ARG A 46 0.73 -11.38 -9.48
CA ARG A 46 1.59 -12.21 -10.33
C ARG A 46 1.48 -13.67 -9.94
N ILE A 47 1.79 -14.54 -10.90
CA ILE A 47 1.80 -15.98 -10.70
C ILE A 47 3.11 -16.54 -11.25
N MET A 48 3.57 -17.65 -10.69
CA MET A 48 4.73 -18.35 -11.27
C MET A 48 4.37 -18.86 -12.66
N ALA A 49 5.24 -18.59 -13.64
CA ALA A 49 5.01 -19.00 -15.03
C ALA A 49 4.77 -20.52 -15.16
N SER A 50 5.44 -21.32 -14.33
CA SER A 50 5.27 -22.78 -14.31
C SER A 50 3.86 -23.23 -13.91
N LYS A 51 3.05 -22.35 -13.31
CA LYS A 51 1.67 -22.62 -12.93
C LYS A 51 0.67 -22.21 -14.01
N THR A 52 1.14 -21.66 -15.12
CA THR A 52 0.29 -21.26 -16.25
C THR A 52 0.32 -22.30 -17.35
N VAL A 53 -0.65 -22.24 -18.27
CA VAL A 53 -0.73 -23.14 -19.43
C VAL A 53 0.51 -23.00 -20.32
N ALA A 54 1.02 -21.77 -20.48
CA ALA A 54 2.20 -21.51 -21.29
C ALA A 54 3.49 -22.03 -20.67
N GLY A 55 3.51 -22.24 -19.34
CA GLY A 55 4.70 -22.69 -18.63
C GLY A 55 5.80 -21.63 -18.60
N GLY A 56 7.03 -22.09 -18.31
CA GLY A 56 8.20 -21.23 -18.28
C GLY A 56 8.74 -21.00 -16.87
N THR A 57 9.58 -19.97 -16.72
CA THR A 57 10.22 -19.60 -15.45
C THR A 57 9.91 -18.17 -15.08
N GLY A 58 10.08 -17.86 -13.78
CA GLY A 58 9.86 -16.52 -13.24
C GLY A 58 8.40 -16.22 -12.94
N TRP A 59 8.13 -14.94 -12.70
CA TRP A 59 6.80 -14.42 -12.34
C TRP A 59 6.20 -13.71 -13.54
N VAL A 60 4.93 -13.98 -13.82
CA VAL A 60 4.17 -13.34 -14.90
C VAL A 60 2.91 -12.72 -14.35
N ASP A 61 2.36 -11.76 -15.06
CA ASP A 61 1.14 -11.06 -14.64
C ASP A 61 -0.02 -12.05 -14.51
N TYR A 62 -0.84 -11.83 -13.47
CA TYR A 62 -2.05 -12.60 -13.23
C TYR A 62 -3.26 -11.67 -13.31
N PRO A 63 -3.97 -11.63 -14.44
CA PRO A 63 -5.11 -10.73 -14.60
C PRO A 63 -6.22 -11.01 -13.59
N ILE A 64 -6.75 -9.95 -12.99
CA ILE A 64 -7.86 -10.02 -12.04
C ILE A 64 -9.09 -9.44 -12.72
N PRO A 65 -10.27 -10.08 -12.63
CA PRO A 65 -11.52 -9.53 -13.15
C PRO A 65 -11.81 -8.14 -12.57
N GLU A 66 -12.39 -7.25 -13.37
CA GLU A 66 -12.64 -5.86 -12.98
C GLU A 66 -13.59 -5.73 -11.78
N ASP A 67 -14.46 -6.71 -11.57
CA ASP A 67 -15.42 -6.71 -10.46
C ASP A 67 -14.85 -7.28 -9.16
N VAL A 68 -13.56 -7.58 -9.11
CA VAL A 68 -12.88 -8.10 -7.90
C VAL A 68 -12.18 -6.95 -7.19
N LEU A 69 -12.49 -6.78 -5.91
CA LEU A 69 -11.83 -5.81 -5.06
C LEU A 69 -10.57 -6.44 -4.44
N LEU A 70 -9.45 -5.75 -4.57
CA LEU A 70 -8.19 -6.12 -3.91
C LEU A 70 -7.92 -5.13 -2.78
N THR A 71 -7.88 -5.63 -1.55
CA THR A 71 -7.57 -4.80 -0.40
C THR A 71 -6.05 -4.65 -0.28
N THR A 72 -5.53 -3.50 -0.67
CA THR A 72 -4.09 -3.24 -0.75
C THR A 72 -3.62 -2.20 0.26
N ARG A 73 -4.53 -1.53 0.96
CA ARG A 73 -4.20 -0.46 1.90
C ARG A 73 -4.83 -0.72 3.27
N MET A 74 -4.11 -0.33 4.33
CA MET A 74 -4.63 -0.31 5.68
C MET A 74 -5.36 0.99 5.94
N HIS A 75 -6.46 0.92 6.70
CA HIS A 75 -7.19 2.11 7.15
C HIS A 75 -6.89 2.29 8.63
N LEU A 76 -6.12 3.32 8.98
CA LEU A 76 -5.61 3.53 10.32
C LEU A 76 -6.20 4.77 10.96
N ASN A 77 -6.62 4.66 12.22
CA ASN A 77 -6.97 5.81 13.04
C ASN A 77 -5.72 6.38 13.73
N GLN A 78 -5.89 7.46 14.51
CA GLN A 78 -4.77 8.12 15.16
C GLN A 78 -4.06 7.23 16.18
N GLU A 79 -4.79 6.41 16.93
CA GLU A 79 -4.21 5.52 17.93
C GLU A 79 -3.37 4.41 17.28
N GLN A 80 -3.87 3.82 16.21
CA GLN A 80 -3.15 2.80 15.45
C GLN A 80 -1.89 3.38 14.81
N ALA A 81 -1.97 4.58 14.27
CA ALA A 81 -0.83 5.28 13.70
C ALA A 81 0.25 5.54 14.76
N LYS A 82 -0.18 5.91 15.98
CA LYS A 82 0.74 6.14 17.11
C LYS A 82 1.53 4.87 17.47
N GLU A 83 0.85 3.74 17.52
CA GLU A 83 1.50 2.45 17.78
C GLU A 83 2.53 2.12 16.69
N LEU A 84 2.16 2.35 15.43
CA LEU A 84 3.06 2.11 14.31
C LEU A 84 4.31 2.99 14.34
N ILE A 85 4.16 4.27 14.72
CA ILE A 85 5.29 5.19 14.88
C ILE A 85 6.31 4.63 15.87
N THR A 86 5.85 4.10 16.99
CA THR A 86 6.74 3.54 18.02
C THR A 86 7.56 2.38 17.47
N LEU A 87 6.93 1.47 16.72
CA LEU A 87 7.61 0.33 16.12
C LEU A 87 8.58 0.77 15.02
N LEU A 88 8.17 1.69 14.18
CA LEU A 88 9.02 2.21 13.11
C LEU A 88 10.23 2.97 13.66
N GLN A 89 10.05 3.73 14.75
CA GLN A 89 11.16 4.45 15.39
C GLN A 89 12.19 3.48 15.95
N LYS A 90 11.74 2.40 16.59
CA LYS A 90 12.64 1.36 17.09
C LYS A 90 13.44 0.74 15.96
N PHE A 91 12.80 0.45 14.84
CA PHE A 91 13.49 -0.10 13.67
C PHE A 91 14.54 0.87 13.12
N VAL A 92 14.21 2.14 13.01
CA VAL A 92 15.14 3.19 12.54
C VAL A 92 16.38 3.25 13.45
N ASP A 93 16.17 3.17 14.76
CA ASP A 93 17.25 3.33 15.75
C ASP A 93 18.10 2.07 15.94
N THR A 94 17.53 0.89 15.79
CA THR A 94 18.18 -0.38 16.16
C THR A 94 18.24 -1.42 15.06
N GLY A 95 17.45 -1.28 14.00
CA GLY A 95 17.29 -2.32 12.98
C GLY A 95 16.39 -3.48 13.42
N GLU A 96 15.81 -3.41 14.62
CA GLU A 96 14.93 -4.43 15.18
C GLU A 96 13.51 -3.92 15.34
N ILE A 97 12.58 -4.83 15.59
CA ILE A 97 11.19 -4.45 15.86
C ILE A 97 10.73 -4.87 17.24
#